data_e84271f9c40f6bcb95e581039f5786c3
#
_entry.id   e84271f9c40f6bcb95e581039f5786c3
#
_cell.length_a   1.000
_cell.length_b   1.000
_cell.length_c   1.000
_cell.angle_alpha   90.00
_cell.angle_beta   90.00
_cell.angle_gamma   90.00
#
_symmetry.space_group_name_H-M   'P 1'
#
loop_
_entity.id
_entity.type
_entity.pdbx_description
1 polymer ?
#
loop_
_entity_poly.entity_id
_entity_poly.type
_entity_poly.pdbx_seq_one_letter_code
_entity_poly.pdbx_strand_id
1 'polypeptide(L)'
;AQLEVLEEIDKVCKKHNIRWFADCGTLLGAVRHRGYIPWDDDMDICMLRPDYIKFNQVAEQELPKSFVVLNMHKEELYLEYMTRVTNGHRLNFDSNYLEKYHDCPYATGIDIFVLDYIAEDEEEEKERKALATLIMAAGDEIKEDNSNIGEYEDVLKQIEELCLVEFDYTQCIRQQLFQAGEKVFSLYASKGGSHVALMPYWVYFDNHLYPAEYFDTTVMVPFETTKIPAPAAYDGVLQIEYGDYMKIVKSGGVHDYPFFTGQEEHLKALVSPYPFEYHFSKDDLDLSHRQKKELSLIHISEPTRQAEIS
;
A
#
# COMPACT_ATOMS: atom_id res chain seq x y z
N ALA A 1 9.59 13.44 2.61
CA ALA A 1 9.69 12.23 3.44
C ALA A 1 9.50 10.96 2.59
N GLN A 2 8.35 10.75 1.92
CA GLN A 2 8.10 9.54 1.11
C GLN A 2 9.14 9.35 -0.01
N LEU A 3 9.53 10.39 -0.73
CA LEU A 3 10.58 10.31 -1.77
C LEU A 3 11.93 9.82 -1.21
N GLU A 4 12.24 10.13 0.04
CA GLU A 4 13.44 9.63 0.71
C GLU A 4 13.31 8.12 1.02
N VAL A 5 12.13 7.68 1.48
CA VAL A 5 11.87 6.24 1.67
C VAL A 5 12.00 5.50 0.34
N LEU A 6 11.42 6.06 -0.72
CA LEU A 6 11.53 5.49 -2.07
C LEU A 6 12.97 5.39 -2.56
N GLU A 7 13.77 6.42 -2.31
CA GLU A 7 15.18 6.43 -2.70
C GLU A 7 15.97 5.30 -2.02
N GLU A 8 15.71 5.04 -0.73
CA GLU A 8 16.36 3.94 -0.01
C GLU A 8 15.87 2.57 -0.51
N ILE A 9 14.58 2.40 -0.78
CA ILE A 9 14.05 1.19 -1.41
C ILE A 9 14.70 0.96 -2.77
N ASP A 10 14.80 2.00 -3.61
CA ASP A 10 15.40 1.91 -4.94
C ASP A 10 16.88 1.55 -4.90
N LYS A 11 17.64 2.06 -3.90
CA LYS A 11 19.05 1.66 -3.68
C LYS A 11 19.17 0.16 -3.39
N VAL A 12 18.30 -0.37 -2.52
CA VAL A 12 18.26 -1.81 -2.22
C VAL A 12 17.91 -2.60 -3.47
N CYS A 13 16.89 -2.18 -4.20
CA CYS A 13 16.43 -2.84 -5.40
C CYS A 13 17.52 -2.89 -6.48
N LYS A 14 18.21 -1.76 -6.73
CA LYS A 14 19.34 -1.69 -7.67
C LYS A 14 20.49 -2.59 -7.27
N LYS A 15 20.86 -2.59 -5.98
CA LYS A 15 21.96 -3.41 -5.46
C LYS A 15 21.72 -4.90 -5.66
N HIS A 16 20.48 -5.32 -5.50
CA HIS A 16 20.09 -6.75 -5.55
C HIS A 16 19.44 -7.16 -6.87
N ASN A 17 19.41 -6.28 -7.88
CA ASN A 17 18.75 -6.53 -9.16
C ASN A 17 17.29 -6.99 -8.96
N ILE A 18 16.53 -6.20 -8.19
CA ILE A 18 15.10 -6.33 -7.92
C ILE A 18 14.38 -5.30 -8.78
N ARG A 19 13.36 -5.72 -9.50
CA ARG A 19 12.51 -4.80 -10.26
C ARG A 19 11.30 -4.39 -9.42
N TRP A 20 10.97 -3.12 -9.49
CA TRP A 20 9.77 -2.56 -8.93
C TRP A 20 9.16 -1.56 -9.90
N PHE A 21 7.90 -1.25 -9.74
CA PHE A 21 7.15 -0.32 -10.59
C PHE A 21 6.27 0.57 -9.72
N ALA A 22 6.08 1.82 -10.14
CA ALA A 22 5.01 2.65 -9.59
C ALA A 22 3.66 1.96 -9.85
N ASP A 23 2.75 2.04 -8.89
CA ASP A 23 1.46 1.37 -8.93
C ASP A 23 0.32 2.32 -8.50
N CYS A 24 -0.90 1.91 -8.71
CA CYS A 24 -2.10 2.61 -8.21
C CYS A 24 -2.06 4.13 -8.43
N GLY A 25 -2.38 4.92 -7.40
CA GLY A 25 -2.37 6.39 -7.39
C GLY A 25 -1.02 6.98 -7.76
N THR A 26 0.08 6.35 -7.38
CA THR A 26 1.44 6.78 -7.72
C THR A 26 1.71 6.69 -9.23
N LEU A 27 1.32 5.59 -9.88
CA LEU A 27 1.46 5.45 -11.33
C LEU A 27 0.57 6.44 -12.08
N LEU A 28 -0.68 6.56 -11.66
CA LEU A 28 -1.63 7.52 -12.23
C LEU A 28 -1.13 8.96 -12.07
N GLY A 29 -0.62 9.30 -10.91
CA GLY A 29 -0.02 10.61 -10.62
C GLY A 29 1.20 10.89 -11.49
N ALA A 30 2.11 9.92 -11.63
CA ALA A 30 3.29 10.05 -12.49
C ALA A 30 2.92 10.36 -13.95
N VAL A 31 1.95 9.64 -14.49
CA VAL A 31 1.53 9.76 -15.90
C VAL A 31 0.73 11.05 -16.14
N ARG A 32 -0.25 11.35 -15.27
CA ARG A 32 -1.20 12.44 -15.46
C ARG A 32 -0.72 13.79 -14.91
N HIS A 33 -0.05 13.78 -13.73
CA HIS A 33 0.36 14.98 -13.01
C HIS A 33 1.87 15.20 -12.97
N ARG A 34 2.67 14.19 -13.33
CA ARG A 34 4.14 14.15 -13.19
C ARG A 34 4.61 14.25 -11.74
N GLY A 35 3.79 13.77 -10.81
CA GLY A 35 3.97 13.84 -9.38
C GLY A 35 2.77 13.23 -8.68
N TYR A 36 2.58 13.58 -7.41
CA TYR A 36 1.40 13.17 -6.66
C TYR A 36 0.11 13.68 -7.31
N ILE A 37 -0.94 12.90 -7.21
CA ILE A 37 -2.29 13.42 -7.41
C ILE A 37 -2.54 14.43 -6.27
N PRO A 38 -3.02 15.68 -6.56
CA PRO A 38 -3.04 16.75 -5.55
C PRO A 38 -3.84 16.47 -4.27
N TRP A 39 -4.68 15.45 -4.26
CA TRP A 39 -5.51 15.02 -3.11
C TRP A 39 -5.17 13.61 -2.64
N ASP A 40 -4.03 13.09 -3.04
CA ASP A 40 -3.49 11.78 -2.67
C ASP A 40 -2.35 11.95 -1.66
N ASP A 41 -2.29 11.11 -0.65
CA ASP A 41 -1.39 11.28 0.49
C ASP A 41 -0.41 10.10 0.67
N ASP A 42 -0.55 9.06 -0.12
CA ASP A 42 0.28 7.86 -0.08
C ASP A 42 1.14 7.67 -1.33
N MET A 43 1.95 6.66 -1.29
CA MET A 43 2.78 6.22 -2.41
C MET A 43 2.83 4.70 -2.44
N ASP A 44 2.40 4.16 -3.58
CA ASP A 44 2.31 2.74 -3.84
C ASP A 44 3.29 2.33 -4.92
N ILE A 45 3.93 1.20 -4.70
CA ILE A 45 4.71 0.52 -5.71
C ILE A 45 4.34 -0.96 -5.76
N CYS A 46 4.62 -1.63 -6.85
CA CYS A 46 4.45 -3.07 -6.93
C CYS A 46 5.71 -3.80 -7.38
N MET A 47 5.75 -5.08 -7.05
CA MET A 47 6.79 -6.02 -7.49
C MET A 47 6.13 -7.32 -7.94
N LEU A 48 6.68 -7.97 -8.95
CA LEU A 48 6.34 -9.36 -9.23
C LEU A 48 6.77 -10.26 -8.06
N ARG A 49 6.04 -11.32 -7.77
CA ARG A 49 6.29 -12.20 -6.61
C ARG A 49 7.77 -12.62 -6.43
N PRO A 50 8.53 -13.01 -7.45
CA PRO A 50 9.93 -13.37 -7.26
C PRO A 50 10.80 -12.19 -6.76
N ASP A 51 10.55 -10.97 -7.27
CA ASP A 51 11.24 -9.77 -6.86
C ASP A 51 10.81 -9.35 -5.44
N TYR A 52 9.53 -9.46 -5.12
CA TYR A 52 8.97 -9.19 -3.78
C TYR A 52 9.56 -10.11 -2.70
N ILE A 53 9.66 -11.42 -2.97
CA ILE A 53 10.30 -12.38 -2.05
C ILE A 53 11.75 -11.97 -1.81
N LYS A 54 12.49 -11.67 -2.88
CA LYS A 54 13.89 -11.26 -2.79
C LYS A 54 14.07 -9.96 -2.01
N PHE A 55 13.17 -8.98 -2.23
CA PHE A 55 13.18 -7.73 -1.48
C PHE A 55 13.01 -7.99 0.03
N ASN A 56 11.99 -8.75 0.42
CA ASN A 56 11.72 -9.05 1.83
C ASN A 56 12.85 -9.82 2.53
N GLN A 57 13.66 -10.58 1.79
CA GLN A 57 14.83 -11.29 2.34
C GLN A 57 15.99 -10.35 2.69
N VAL A 58 16.15 -9.23 1.97
CA VAL A 58 17.32 -8.36 2.11
C VAL A 58 17.01 -7.01 2.75
N ALA A 59 15.77 -6.56 2.70
CA ALA A 59 15.36 -5.19 3.05
C ALA A 59 15.82 -4.75 4.44
N GLU A 60 15.60 -5.55 5.48
CA GLU A 60 16.00 -5.18 6.85
C GLU A 60 17.50 -4.99 7.05
N GLN A 61 18.30 -5.75 6.30
CA GLN A 61 19.76 -5.70 6.43
C GLN A 61 20.35 -4.54 5.64
N GLU A 62 19.65 -4.12 4.59
CA GLU A 62 20.14 -3.16 3.61
C GLU A 62 19.58 -1.74 3.80
N LEU A 63 18.36 -1.63 4.33
CA LEU A 63 17.76 -0.34 4.63
C LEU A 63 18.44 0.35 5.84
N PRO A 64 18.36 1.68 5.93
CA PRO A 64 18.83 2.40 7.13
C PRO A 64 18.22 1.83 8.41
N LYS A 65 19.00 1.78 9.49
CA LYS A 65 18.56 1.18 10.79
C LYS A 65 17.33 1.85 11.42
N SER A 66 17.00 3.06 11.02
CA SER A 66 15.79 3.76 11.46
C SER A 66 14.55 3.33 10.70
N PHE A 67 14.73 2.66 9.57
CA PHE A 67 13.60 2.21 8.73
C PHE A 67 13.03 0.91 9.27
N VAL A 68 11.75 0.72 9.00
CA VAL A 68 10.99 -0.44 9.45
C VAL A 68 10.37 -1.12 8.25
N VAL A 69 10.46 -2.43 8.22
CA VAL A 69 9.81 -3.27 7.21
C VAL A 69 8.67 -4.01 7.89
N LEU A 70 7.45 -3.64 7.56
CA LEU A 70 6.22 -4.21 8.12
C LEU A 70 5.63 -5.19 7.12
N ASN A 71 5.40 -6.42 7.55
CA ASN A 71 4.62 -7.42 6.81
C ASN A 71 4.12 -8.51 7.77
N MET A 72 3.20 -9.34 7.32
CA MET A 72 2.53 -10.37 8.13
C MET A 72 3.45 -11.46 8.70
N HIS A 73 4.70 -11.56 8.24
CA HIS A 73 5.68 -12.54 8.74
C HIS A 73 6.58 -11.98 9.85
N LYS A 74 6.55 -10.67 10.05
CA LYS A 74 7.45 -9.96 10.96
C LYS A 74 6.74 -9.27 12.10
N GLU A 75 5.61 -8.67 11.78
CA GLU A 75 4.81 -7.95 12.77
C GLU A 75 3.55 -8.73 13.11
N GLU A 76 3.35 -8.98 14.37
CA GLU A 76 2.10 -9.54 14.87
C GLU A 76 0.94 -8.59 14.55
N LEU A 77 -0.16 -9.16 14.06
CA LEU A 77 -1.36 -8.40 13.67
C LEU A 77 -1.17 -7.44 12.49
N TYR A 78 -0.08 -7.53 11.73
CA TYR A 78 -0.03 -6.89 10.42
C TYR A 78 -0.76 -7.78 9.40
N LEU A 79 -2.02 -7.44 9.17
CA LEU A 79 -2.97 -8.28 8.41
C LEU A 79 -3.20 -7.71 7.01
N GLU A 80 -2.11 -7.50 6.28
CA GLU A 80 -2.12 -6.97 4.92
C GLU A 80 -1.31 -7.85 3.97
N TYR A 81 -1.82 -8.06 2.75
CA TYR A 81 -1.12 -8.82 1.71
C TYR A 81 -0.08 -7.98 0.96
N MET A 82 0.67 -7.19 1.69
CA MET A 82 1.72 -6.31 1.17
C MET A 82 2.85 -6.14 2.18
N THR A 83 3.91 -5.48 1.77
CA THR A 83 4.96 -4.99 2.66
C THR A 83 4.91 -3.47 2.70
N ARG A 84 4.99 -2.88 3.89
CA ARG A 84 5.17 -1.43 4.06
C ARG A 84 6.58 -1.15 4.57
N VAL A 85 7.25 -0.19 3.96
CA VAL A 85 8.53 0.33 4.45
C VAL A 85 8.31 1.74 4.95
N THR A 86 8.65 2.00 6.22
CA THR A 86 8.51 3.30 6.85
C THR A 86 9.86 3.86 7.31
N ASN A 87 9.98 5.17 7.42
CA ASN A 87 11.20 5.84 7.91
C ASN A 87 11.34 5.83 9.45
N GLY A 88 10.46 5.13 10.15
CA GLY A 88 10.47 4.98 11.61
C GLY A 88 9.29 4.16 12.12
N HIS A 89 9.37 3.68 13.36
CA HIS A 89 8.32 2.87 14.00
C HIS A 89 7.13 3.69 14.50
N ARG A 90 7.37 4.95 14.83
CA ARG A 90 6.45 5.77 15.64
C ARG A 90 6.61 7.24 15.30
N LEU A 91 5.84 8.03 16.00
CA LEU A 91 5.99 9.46 16.08
C LEU A 91 7.41 9.81 16.54
N ASN A 92 8.02 10.76 15.85
CA ASN A 92 9.36 11.23 16.17
C ASN A 92 9.33 12.72 16.52
N PHE A 93 9.65 13.04 17.77
CA PHE A 93 9.71 14.40 18.31
C PHE A 93 11.16 14.93 18.43
N ASP A 94 12.14 14.23 17.84
CA ASP A 94 13.50 14.77 17.77
C ASP A 94 13.51 16.09 16.99
N SER A 95 14.18 17.10 17.53
CA SER A 95 14.18 18.44 16.93
C SER A 95 14.73 18.47 15.52
N ASN A 96 15.74 17.65 15.21
CA ASN A 96 16.29 17.58 13.85
C ASN A 96 15.31 16.91 12.88
N TYR A 97 14.55 15.93 13.38
CA TYR A 97 13.50 15.29 12.59
C TYR A 97 12.37 16.28 12.27
N LEU A 98 11.88 16.99 13.27
CA LEU A 98 10.82 17.99 13.11
C LEU A 98 11.26 19.13 12.19
N GLU A 99 12.48 19.66 12.37
CA GLU A 99 13.04 20.68 11.48
C GLU A 99 13.10 20.19 10.02
N LYS A 100 13.55 18.95 9.83
CA LYS A 100 13.66 18.34 8.50
C LYS A 100 12.32 18.13 7.82
N TYR A 101 11.27 17.77 8.58
CA TYR A 101 9.96 17.40 8.05
C TYR A 101 8.85 18.39 8.40
N HIS A 102 9.22 19.68 8.58
CA HIS A 102 8.29 20.79 8.76
C HIS A 102 7.29 20.56 9.90
N ASP A 103 7.83 20.21 11.07
CA ASP A 103 7.09 19.91 12.30
C ASP A 103 6.13 18.72 12.23
N CYS A 104 6.24 17.89 11.20
CA CYS A 104 5.46 16.66 11.06
C CYS A 104 6.14 15.51 11.82
N PRO A 105 5.57 15.02 12.93
CA PRO A 105 6.18 13.96 13.74
C PRO A 105 5.89 12.54 13.21
N TYR A 106 5.03 12.41 12.20
CA TYR A 106 4.58 11.11 11.72
C TYR A 106 5.65 10.39 10.92
N ALA A 107 5.82 9.10 11.19
CA ALA A 107 6.52 8.24 10.26
C ALA A 107 5.72 8.12 8.96
N THR A 108 6.42 8.19 7.85
CA THR A 108 5.82 8.02 6.53
C THR A 108 6.34 6.75 5.89
N GLY A 109 5.55 6.16 5.00
CA GLY A 109 5.88 4.90 4.38
C GLY A 109 5.55 4.83 2.91
N ILE A 110 5.92 3.70 2.34
CA ILE A 110 5.58 3.27 0.99
C ILE A 110 5.02 1.87 1.08
N ASP A 111 3.90 1.66 0.41
CA ASP A 111 3.27 0.37 0.29
C ASP A 111 3.81 -0.37 -0.93
N ILE A 112 4.21 -1.61 -0.71
CA ILE A 112 4.79 -2.49 -1.73
C ILE A 112 3.83 -3.63 -1.96
N PHE A 113 3.01 -3.49 -2.98
CA PHE A 113 2.09 -4.52 -3.42
C PHE A 113 2.82 -5.63 -4.17
N VAL A 114 2.20 -6.79 -4.22
CA VAL A 114 2.76 -7.94 -4.91
C VAL A 114 1.83 -8.42 -6.01
N LEU A 115 2.39 -8.57 -7.19
CA LEU A 115 1.71 -9.15 -8.35
C LEU A 115 2.07 -10.64 -8.45
N ASP A 116 1.06 -11.49 -8.32
CA ASP A 116 1.18 -12.92 -8.38
C ASP A 116 0.77 -13.46 -9.74
N TYR A 117 1.53 -14.44 -10.25
CA TYR A 117 1.13 -15.18 -11.44
C TYR A 117 -0.13 -15.99 -11.16
N ILE A 118 -1.07 -15.99 -12.11
CA ILE A 118 -2.24 -16.83 -12.08
C ILE A 118 -1.98 -18.17 -12.79
N ALA A 119 -2.86 -19.14 -12.55
CA ALA A 119 -2.81 -20.41 -13.29
C ALA A 119 -3.12 -20.20 -14.77
N GLU A 120 -2.45 -20.96 -15.65
CA GLU A 120 -2.77 -20.97 -17.09
C GLU A 120 -4.05 -21.77 -17.38
N ASP A 121 -4.38 -22.74 -16.55
CA ASP A 121 -5.61 -23.51 -16.63
C ASP A 121 -6.74 -22.79 -15.87
N GLU A 122 -7.86 -22.56 -16.55
CA GLU A 122 -8.98 -21.80 -16.00
C GLU A 122 -9.65 -22.49 -14.80
N GLU A 123 -9.75 -23.84 -14.80
CA GLU A 123 -10.35 -24.57 -13.68
C GLU A 123 -9.42 -24.56 -12.46
N GLU A 124 -8.10 -24.70 -12.69
CA GLU A 124 -7.10 -24.60 -11.62
C GLU A 124 -7.13 -23.18 -10.98
N GLU A 125 -7.26 -22.12 -11.78
CA GLU A 125 -7.38 -20.75 -11.29
C GLU A 125 -8.69 -20.52 -10.52
N LYS A 126 -9.75 -21.07 -10.99
CA LYS A 126 -11.06 -20.99 -10.33
C LYS A 126 -11.06 -21.71 -8.98
N GLU A 127 -10.42 -22.89 -8.89
CA GLU A 127 -10.24 -23.60 -7.62
C GLU A 127 -9.36 -22.79 -6.67
N ARG A 128 -8.25 -22.20 -7.15
CA ARG A 128 -7.39 -21.32 -6.36
C ARG A 128 -8.15 -20.09 -5.83
N LYS A 129 -8.94 -19.43 -6.67
CA LYS A 129 -9.78 -18.29 -6.27
C LYS A 129 -10.80 -18.69 -5.20
N ALA A 130 -11.45 -19.84 -5.36
CA ALA A 130 -12.41 -20.33 -4.39
C ALA A 130 -11.76 -20.60 -3.02
N LEU A 131 -10.58 -21.22 -3.00
CA LEU A 131 -9.81 -21.45 -1.79
C LEU A 131 -9.34 -20.13 -1.17
N ALA A 132 -8.82 -19.22 -1.98
CA ALA A 132 -8.40 -17.89 -1.52
C ALA A 132 -9.57 -17.10 -0.91
N THR A 133 -10.74 -17.13 -1.55
CA THR A 133 -11.97 -16.50 -1.04
C THR A 133 -12.37 -17.08 0.32
N LEU A 134 -12.32 -18.40 0.47
CA LEU A 134 -12.63 -19.07 1.75
C LEU A 134 -11.70 -18.61 2.86
N ILE A 135 -10.40 -18.56 2.58
CA ILE A 135 -9.36 -18.15 3.55
C ILE A 135 -9.52 -16.68 3.93
N MET A 136 -9.67 -15.80 2.94
CA MET A 136 -9.82 -14.36 3.16
C MET A 136 -11.10 -14.06 3.95
N ALA A 137 -12.24 -14.66 3.58
CA ALA A 137 -13.49 -14.48 4.29
C ALA A 137 -13.39 -14.97 5.76
N ALA A 138 -12.75 -16.11 6.01
CA ALA A 138 -12.49 -16.57 7.37
C ALA A 138 -11.56 -15.62 8.13
N GLY A 139 -10.53 -15.08 7.46
CA GLY A 139 -9.61 -14.10 8.03
C GLY A 139 -10.28 -12.78 8.39
N ASP A 140 -11.26 -12.33 7.61
CA ASP A 140 -12.00 -11.09 7.88
C ASP A 140 -12.95 -11.24 9.08
N GLU A 141 -13.55 -12.40 9.27
CA GLU A 141 -14.58 -12.64 10.29
C GLU A 141 -14.00 -13.12 11.63
N ILE A 142 -12.89 -13.85 11.64
CA ILE A 142 -12.28 -14.34 12.88
C ILE A 142 -11.60 -13.20 13.61
N LYS A 143 -11.93 -13.07 14.92
CA LYS A 143 -11.37 -12.02 15.76
C LYS A 143 -9.90 -12.33 16.14
N GLU A 144 -9.13 -11.28 16.35
CA GLU A 144 -7.72 -11.36 16.72
C GLU A 144 -7.47 -12.15 18.02
N ASP A 145 -8.41 -12.06 18.98
CA ASP A 145 -8.35 -12.79 20.26
C ASP A 145 -8.89 -14.22 20.20
N ASN A 146 -9.22 -14.71 19.00
CA ASN A 146 -9.84 -16.02 18.76
C ASN A 146 -11.19 -16.24 19.47
N SER A 147 -11.85 -15.20 20.01
CA SER A 147 -13.03 -15.34 20.86
C SER A 147 -14.26 -15.94 20.15
N ASN A 148 -14.30 -15.90 18.82
CA ASN A 148 -15.38 -16.46 18.01
C ASN A 148 -14.99 -17.69 17.19
N ILE A 149 -13.82 -18.29 17.45
CA ILE A 149 -13.25 -19.38 16.64
C ILE A 149 -14.17 -20.61 16.57
N GLY A 150 -14.94 -20.87 17.62
CA GLY A 150 -15.88 -21.98 17.68
C GLY A 150 -16.99 -21.93 16.60
N GLU A 151 -17.27 -20.77 16.05
CA GLU A 151 -18.22 -20.61 14.96
C GLU A 151 -17.65 -21.03 13.59
N TYR A 152 -16.32 -21.16 13.50
CA TYR A 152 -15.58 -21.41 12.25
C TYR A 152 -14.80 -22.72 12.23
N GLU A 153 -14.99 -23.62 13.23
CA GLU A 153 -14.22 -24.86 13.33
C GLU A 153 -14.22 -25.73 12.08
N ASP A 154 -15.38 -25.87 11.42
CA ASP A 154 -15.50 -26.69 10.21
C ASP A 154 -14.79 -26.03 9.02
N VAL A 155 -14.86 -24.70 8.92
CA VAL A 155 -14.17 -23.93 7.87
C VAL A 155 -12.65 -24.01 8.07
N LEU A 156 -12.17 -23.89 9.30
CA LEU A 156 -10.76 -23.98 9.61
C LEU A 156 -10.19 -25.36 9.29
N LYS A 157 -10.88 -26.44 9.67
CA LYS A 157 -10.52 -27.82 9.30
C LYS A 157 -10.47 -28.03 7.78
N GLN A 158 -11.44 -27.47 7.06
CA GLN A 158 -11.44 -27.52 5.60
C GLN A 158 -10.22 -26.81 5.02
N ILE A 159 -9.86 -25.64 5.54
CA ILE A 159 -8.67 -24.89 5.11
C ILE A 159 -7.39 -25.66 5.42
N GLU A 160 -7.27 -26.25 6.62
CA GLU A 160 -6.14 -27.06 7.01
C GLU A 160 -5.93 -28.25 6.06
N GLU A 161 -7.01 -28.96 5.71
CA GLU A 161 -6.99 -30.08 4.77
C GLU A 161 -6.59 -29.65 3.35
N LEU A 162 -7.19 -28.55 2.83
CA LEU A 162 -6.94 -28.07 1.46
C LEU A 162 -5.54 -27.45 1.33
N CYS A 163 -5.08 -26.72 2.33
CA CYS A 163 -3.78 -26.05 2.30
C CYS A 163 -2.62 -26.93 2.81
N LEU A 164 -2.93 -28.16 3.33
CA LEU A 164 -1.96 -29.03 3.98
C LEU A 164 -1.17 -28.29 5.09
N VAL A 165 -1.88 -27.55 5.92
CA VAL A 165 -1.34 -26.81 7.07
C VAL A 165 -2.02 -27.29 8.35
N GLU A 166 -1.40 -27.02 9.48
CA GLU A 166 -1.94 -27.24 10.80
C GLU A 166 -1.87 -25.91 11.55
N PHE A 167 -3.03 -25.39 12.01
CA PHE A 167 -3.05 -24.14 12.74
C PHE A 167 -2.70 -24.33 14.20
N ASP A 168 -1.91 -23.42 14.75
CA ASP A 168 -1.67 -23.31 16.18
C ASP A 168 -2.78 -22.50 16.84
N TYR A 169 -3.75 -23.18 17.41
CA TYR A 169 -4.91 -22.57 18.07
C TYR A 169 -4.56 -21.81 19.37
N THR A 170 -3.31 -21.86 19.82
CA THR A 170 -2.82 -21.02 20.93
C THR A 170 -2.33 -19.63 20.49
N GLN A 171 -2.21 -19.43 19.19
CA GLN A 171 -1.80 -18.17 18.56
C GLN A 171 -2.97 -17.52 17.82
N CYS A 172 -2.78 -16.30 17.31
CA CYS A 172 -3.78 -15.63 16.50
C CYS A 172 -4.05 -16.41 15.21
N ILE A 173 -5.24 -16.99 15.09
CA ILE A 173 -5.66 -17.76 13.90
C ILE A 173 -5.82 -16.84 12.69
N ARG A 174 -6.31 -15.64 12.90
CA ARG A 174 -6.47 -14.65 11.81
C ARG A 174 -5.15 -14.41 11.08
N GLN A 175 -4.05 -14.23 11.79
CA GLN A 175 -2.74 -14.05 11.18
C GLN A 175 -2.28 -15.30 10.41
N GLN A 176 -2.53 -16.49 10.93
CA GLN A 176 -2.19 -17.74 10.23
C GLN A 176 -3.01 -17.92 8.95
N LEU A 177 -4.27 -17.47 8.93
CA LEU A 177 -5.10 -17.45 7.74
C LEU A 177 -4.54 -16.49 6.67
N PHE A 178 -4.11 -15.29 7.05
CA PHE A 178 -3.45 -14.37 6.11
C PHE A 178 -2.17 -14.99 5.53
N GLN A 179 -1.36 -15.66 6.35
CA GLN A 179 -0.17 -16.38 5.88
C GLN A 179 -0.53 -17.56 4.95
N ALA A 180 -1.61 -18.28 5.23
CA ALA A 180 -2.12 -19.33 4.34
C ALA A 180 -2.62 -18.76 3.01
N GLY A 181 -3.34 -17.64 3.06
CA GLY A 181 -3.78 -16.92 1.86
C GLY A 181 -2.62 -16.49 0.98
N GLU A 182 -1.55 -15.92 1.57
CA GLU A 182 -0.36 -15.54 0.81
C GLU A 182 0.33 -16.76 0.15
N LYS A 183 0.36 -17.90 0.81
CA LYS A 183 0.86 -19.15 0.19
C LYS A 183 0.02 -19.55 -1.03
N VAL A 184 -1.31 -19.45 -0.93
CA VAL A 184 -2.22 -19.75 -2.05
C VAL A 184 -2.01 -18.74 -3.19
N PHE A 185 -1.81 -17.45 -2.89
CA PHE A 185 -1.51 -16.44 -3.89
C PHE A 185 -0.20 -16.71 -4.63
N SER A 186 0.82 -17.18 -3.93
CA SER A 186 2.17 -17.39 -4.46
C SER A 186 2.42 -18.75 -5.14
N LEU A 187 1.40 -19.59 -5.31
CA LEU A 187 1.53 -20.96 -5.85
C LEU A 187 2.25 -21.04 -7.21
N TYR A 188 2.11 -20.01 -8.03
CA TYR A 188 2.69 -19.97 -9.38
C TYR A 188 3.96 -19.11 -9.48
N ALA A 189 4.51 -18.64 -8.36
CA ALA A 189 5.68 -17.77 -8.33
C ALA A 189 6.91 -18.29 -9.10
N SER A 190 7.13 -19.61 -9.06
CA SER A 190 8.25 -20.27 -9.74
C SER A 190 7.94 -20.73 -11.17
N LYS A 191 6.66 -20.88 -11.51
CA LYS A 191 6.24 -21.34 -12.84
C LYS A 191 6.18 -20.17 -13.82
N GLY A 192 5.88 -18.95 -13.32
CA GLY A 192 5.49 -17.83 -14.16
C GLY A 192 4.11 -18.05 -14.77
N GLY A 193 3.71 -17.20 -15.69
CA GLY A 193 2.42 -17.30 -16.38
C GLY A 193 2.22 -16.14 -17.35
N SER A 194 1.19 -16.24 -18.17
CA SER A 194 0.80 -15.21 -19.14
C SER A 194 0.15 -13.99 -18.48
N HIS A 195 -0.39 -14.14 -17.27
CA HIS A 195 -1.01 -13.07 -16.51
C HIS A 195 -0.51 -13.00 -15.07
N VAL A 196 -0.58 -11.80 -14.50
CA VAL A 196 -0.34 -11.52 -13.09
C VAL A 196 -1.50 -10.73 -12.53
N ALA A 197 -1.71 -10.83 -11.21
CA ALA A 197 -2.80 -10.13 -10.55
C ALA A 197 -2.38 -9.56 -9.18
N LEU A 198 -3.00 -8.47 -8.79
CA LEU A 198 -3.07 -8.03 -7.39
C LEU A 198 -4.15 -8.88 -6.72
N MET A 199 -3.72 -9.98 -6.06
CA MET A 199 -4.57 -11.08 -5.66
C MET A 199 -5.81 -10.71 -4.84
N PRO A 200 -5.76 -9.81 -3.81
CA PRO A 200 -6.97 -9.44 -3.09
C PRO A 200 -8.05 -8.83 -3.99
N TYR A 201 -7.66 -7.99 -4.95
CA TYR A 201 -8.59 -7.39 -5.91
C TYR A 201 -9.08 -8.40 -6.96
N TRP A 202 -8.19 -9.28 -7.41
CA TRP A 202 -8.56 -10.35 -8.33
C TRP A 202 -9.55 -11.35 -7.71
N VAL A 203 -9.34 -11.72 -6.46
CA VAL A 203 -10.20 -12.68 -5.76
C VAL A 203 -11.60 -12.09 -5.47
N TYR A 204 -11.67 -10.87 -4.95
CA TYR A 204 -12.96 -10.29 -4.53
C TYR A 204 -13.71 -9.55 -5.64
N PHE A 205 -13.02 -8.97 -6.62
CA PHE A 205 -13.63 -8.01 -7.54
C PHE A 205 -13.43 -8.35 -9.01
N ASP A 206 -12.76 -9.45 -9.35
CA ASP A 206 -12.41 -9.82 -10.74
C ASP A 206 -11.67 -8.68 -11.47
N ASN A 207 -10.87 -7.91 -10.76
CA ASN A 207 -10.12 -6.77 -11.27
C ASN A 207 -8.63 -6.89 -10.97
N HIS A 208 -7.80 -5.99 -11.51
CA HIS A 208 -6.35 -5.98 -11.34
C HIS A 208 -5.68 -7.27 -11.84
N LEU A 209 -6.17 -7.77 -12.97
CA LEU A 209 -5.56 -8.84 -13.74
C LEU A 209 -4.89 -8.25 -14.96
N TYR A 210 -3.59 -8.46 -15.10
CA TYR A 210 -2.77 -7.86 -16.14
C TYR A 210 -2.06 -8.93 -16.97
N PRO A 211 -1.88 -8.72 -18.29
CA PRO A 211 -0.89 -9.49 -19.05
C PRO A 211 0.50 -9.35 -18.41
N ALA A 212 1.17 -10.45 -18.11
CA ALA A 212 2.47 -10.44 -17.46
C ALA A 212 3.52 -9.65 -18.28
N GLU A 213 3.40 -9.66 -19.61
CA GLU A 213 4.25 -8.92 -20.54
C GLU A 213 4.25 -7.41 -20.31
N TYR A 214 3.22 -6.85 -19.67
CA TYR A 214 3.18 -5.42 -19.32
C TYR A 214 4.33 -5.01 -18.40
N PHE A 215 4.83 -5.94 -17.60
CA PHE A 215 5.90 -5.76 -16.62
C PHE A 215 7.28 -6.25 -17.09
N ASP A 216 7.41 -6.69 -18.35
CA ASP A 216 8.70 -7.14 -18.89
C ASP A 216 9.69 -6.00 -19.06
N THR A 217 9.21 -4.85 -19.46
CA THR A 217 10.04 -3.68 -19.77
C THR A 217 9.67 -2.50 -18.88
N THR A 218 10.70 -1.81 -18.38
CA THR A 218 10.55 -0.62 -17.52
C THR A 218 10.83 0.65 -18.31
N VAL A 219 10.04 1.69 -18.06
CA VAL A 219 10.30 3.07 -18.49
C VAL A 219 10.41 3.98 -17.27
N MET A 220 11.26 5.01 -17.38
CA MET A 220 11.41 5.99 -16.30
C MET A 220 10.51 7.19 -16.56
N VAL A 221 9.49 7.37 -15.73
CA VAL A 221 8.53 8.49 -15.83
C VAL A 221 8.87 9.59 -14.82
N PRO A 222 8.62 10.87 -15.14
CA PRO A 222 8.80 11.98 -14.19
C PRO A 222 7.87 11.83 -12.99
N PHE A 223 8.39 12.08 -11.79
CA PHE A 223 7.59 12.13 -10.56
C PHE A 223 8.21 13.15 -9.60
N GLU A 224 7.53 14.25 -9.34
CA GLU A 224 8.04 15.37 -8.53
C GLU A 224 9.43 15.83 -8.99
N THR A 225 10.41 15.73 -8.13
CA THR A 225 11.81 16.12 -8.39
C THR A 225 12.68 14.97 -8.93
N THR A 226 12.08 13.79 -9.18
CA THR A 226 12.80 12.58 -9.58
C THR A 226 12.13 11.90 -10.78
N LYS A 227 12.58 10.69 -11.08
CA LYS A 227 11.94 9.76 -12.01
C LYS A 227 11.78 8.42 -11.34
N ILE A 228 10.65 7.79 -11.57
CA ILE A 228 10.32 6.49 -11.02
C ILE A 228 10.09 5.47 -12.15
N PRO A 229 10.39 4.18 -11.92
CA PRO A 229 10.12 3.14 -12.89
C PRO A 229 8.60 2.88 -12.99
N ALA A 230 8.12 2.76 -14.21
CA ALA A 230 6.78 2.35 -14.55
C ALA A 230 6.84 1.18 -15.54
N PRO A 231 5.82 0.31 -15.60
CA PRO A 231 5.70 -0.64 -16.70
C PRO A 231 5.71 0.08 -18.04
N ALA A 232 6.39 -0.43 -19.05
CA ALA A 232 6.37 0.23 -20.38
C ALA A 232 4.96 0.27 -20.96
N ALA A 233 4.11 -0.69 -20.58
CA ALA A 233 2.69 -0.75 -20.93
C ALA A 233 1.78 -0.08 -19.88
N TYR A 234 2.25 0.97 -19.18
CA TYR A 234 1.49 1.66 -18.12
C TYR A 234 0.09 2.12 -18.55
N ASP A 235 -0.09 2.44 -19.82
CA ASP A 235 -1.40 2.79 -20.37
C ASP A 235 -2.40 1.64 -20.22
N GLY A 236 -1.98 0.41 -20.55
CA GLY A 236 -2.80 -0.79 -20.37
C GLY A 236 -3.09 -1.10 -18.90
N VAL A 237 -2.10 -0.91 -18.02
CA VAL A 237 -2.28 -1.07 -16.56
C VAL A 237 -3.33 -0.09 -16.05
N LEU A 238 -3.16 1.20 -16.33
CA LEU A 238 -4.09 2.25 -15.88
C LEU A 238 -5.50 2.12 -16.48
N GLN A 239 -5.61 1.60 -17.70
CA GLN A 239 -6.93 1.31 -18.29
C GLN A 239 -7.66 0.17 -17.56
N ILE A 240 -6.93 -0.85 -17.12
CA ILE A 240 -7.51 -1.95 -16.32
C ILE A 240 -7.96 -1.44 -14.95
N GLU A 241 -7.16 -0.60 -14.29
CA GLU A 241 -7.47 -0.09 -12.95
C GLU A 241 -8.56 0.98 -12.93
N TYR A 242 -8.46 1.96 -13.85
CA TYR A 242 -9.26 3.18 -13.79
C TYR A 242 -10.09 3.46 -15.06
N GLY A 243 -10.03 2.61 -16.09
CA GLY A 243 -10.72 2.83 -17.35
C GLY A 243 -10.19 4.08 -18.08
N ASP A 244 -11.05 5.09 -18.30
CA ASP A 244 -10.65 6.39 -18.87
C ASP A 244 -9.90 7.21 -17.79
N TYR A 245 -8.69 6.78 -17.44
CA TYR A 245 -7.88 7.33 -16.35
C TYR A 245 -7.43 8.78 -16.56
N MET A 246 -7.47 9.29 -17.81
CA MET A 246 -7.20 10.69 -18.09
C MET A 246 -8.36 11.60 -17.68
N LYS A 247 -9.55 11.04 -17.53
CA LYS A 247 -10.71 11.76 -17.00
C LYS A 247 -10.61 11.84 -15.49
N ILE A 248 -10.56 13.08 -14.99
CA ILE A 248 -10.53 13.32 -13.55
C ILE A 248 -11.91 13.08 -12.97
N VAL A 249 -11.99 12.18 -11.99
CA VAL A 249 -13.22 11.90 -11.26
C VAL A 249 -12.98 12.13 -9.76
N LYS A 250 -14.00 12.65 -9.07
CA LYS A 250 -13.95 12.77 -7.62
C LYS A 250 -14.03 11.36 -7.02
N SER A 251 -12.91 10.89 -6.43
CA SER A 251 -12.90 9.67 -5.65
C SER A 251 -13.36 9.96 -4.23
N GLY A 252 -14.17 9.06 -3.67
CA GLY A 252 -14.40 9.02 -2.22
C GLY A 252 -13.25 8.23 -1.60
N GLY A 253 -12.14 8.89 -1.25
CA GLY A 253 -11.06 8.25 -0.50
C GLY A 253 -11.57 7.74 0.85
N VAL A 254 -11.01 6.62 1.29
CA VAL A 254 -11.25 6.03 2.62
C VAL A 254 -10.17 6.41 3.64
N HIS A 255 -9.24 7.26 3.23
CA HIS A 255 -8.13 7.70 4.08
C HIS A 255 -8.58 8.80 5.04
N ASP A 256 -8.15 8.70 6.28
CA ASP A 256 -8.40 9.68 7.36
C ASP A 256 -7.46 10.90 7.23
N TYR A 257 -7.32 11.40 5.99
CA TYR A 257 -6.46 12.56 5.75
C TYR A 257 -6.93 13.80 6.54
N PRO A 258 -6.02 14.63 7.10
CA PRO A 258 -4.55 14.55 6.97
C PRO A 258 -3.84 13.65 7.99
N PHE A 259 -4.55 13.13 8.97
CA PHE A 259 -3.97 12.33 10.05
C PHE A 259 -4.85 11.12 10.34
N PHE A 260 -4.24 9.96 10.43
CA PHE A 260 -4.96 8.74 10.81
C PHE A 260 -5.49 8.86 12.24
N THR A 261 -6.79 8.69 12.43
CA THR A 261 -7.48 8.83 13.73
C THR A 261 -6.79 8.04 14.84
N GLY A 262 -6.38 6.80 14.58
CA GLY A 262 -5.67 5.99 15.56
C GLY A 262 -4.29 6.54 15.94
N GLN A 263 -3.57 7.16 15.00
CA GLN A 263 -2.29 7.82 15.29
C GLN A 263 -2.49 9.09 16.10
N GLU A 264 -3.54 9.85 15.81
CA GLU A 264 -3.88 11.06 16.56
C GLU A 264 -4.25 10.74 18.01
N GLU A 265 -5.04 9.69 18.24
CA GLU A 265 -5.37 9.22 19.59
C GLU A 265 -4.13 8.79 20.37
N HIS A 266 -3.22 8.08 19.69
CA HIS A 266 -1.94 7.67 20.26
C HIS A 266 -1.06 8.89 20.61
N LEU A 267 -1.02 9.89 19.74
CA LEU A 267 -0.35 11.16 19.96
C LEU A 267 -0.88 11.88 21.21
N LYS A 268 -2.20 12.02 21.30
CA LYS A 268 -2.89 12.64 22.44
C LYS A 268 -2.56 11.92 23.75
N ALA A 269 -2.40 10.60 23.72
CA ALA A 269 -2.02 9.82 24.89
C ALA A 269 -0.56 9.99 25.31
N LEU A 270 0.35 10.22 24.34
CA LEU A 270 1.79 10.36 24.61
C LEU A 270 2.20 11.79 25.00
N VAL A 271 1.54 12.80 24.45
CA VAL A 271 1.92 14.21 24.58
C VAL A 271 0.77 14.99 25.20
N SER A 272 0.97 15.46 26.42
CA SER A 272 0.01 16.30 27.13
C SER A 272 0.69 17.59 27.64
N PRO A 273 0.25 18.80 27.23
CA PRO A 273 -0.84 19.04 26.27
C PRO A 273 -0.47 18.62 24.85
N TYR A 274 -1.46 18.13 24.09
CA TYR A 274 -1.28 17.73 22.70
C TYR A 274 -0.95 18.96 21.83
N PRO A 275 0.27 19.05 21.27
CA PRO A 275 0.74 20.28 20.62
C PRO A 275 0.13 20.54 19.25
N PHE A 276 -0.51 19.53 18.67
CA PHE A 276 -1.10 19.60 17.33
C PHE A 276 -2.63 19.71 17.33
N GLU A 277 -3.24 19.85 18.53
CA GLU A 277 -4.66 20.11 18.64
C GLU A 277 -4.96 21.54 18.18
N TYR A 278 -5.57 21.65 17.00
CA TYR A 278 -5.92 22.93 16.43
C TYR A 278 -7.36 23.30 16.80
N HIS A 279 -7.52 24.34 17.61
CA HIS A 279 -8.81 24.88 17.97
C HIS A 279 -9.24 25.96 16.98
N PHE A 280 -10.12 25.62 16.06
CA PHE A 280 -10.69 26.59 15.13
C PHE A 280 -11.55 27.59 15.86
N SER A 281 -11.17 28.87 15.78
CA SER A 281 -12.01 30.00 16.15
C SER A 281 -12.75 30.54 14.93
N LYS A 282 -13.75 31.41 15.13
CA LYS A 282 -14.37 32.13 14.00
C LYS A 282 -13.38 32.99 13.24
N ASP A 283 -12.35 33.49 13.92
CA ASP A 283 -11.33 34.34 13.33
C ASP A 283 -10.37 33.53 12.44
N ASP A 284 -10.17 32.24 12.72
CA ASP A 284 -9.38 31.34 11.87
C ASP A 284 -10.10 31.03 10.55
N LEU A 285 -11.43 31.07 10.54
CA LEU A 285 -12.26 30.92 9.34
C LEU A 285 -12.30 32.22 8.51
N ASP A 286 -12.07 33.36 9.13
CA ASP A 286 -11.95 34.64 8.44
C ASP A 286 -10.49 34.86 8.04
N LEU A 287 -10.11 34.20 6.97
CA LEU A 287 -8.74 34.22 6.44
C LEU A 287 -8.23 35.67 6.36
N SER A 288 -7.20 36.00 7.14
CA SER A 288 -6.52 37.27 7.09
C SER A 288 -6.05 37.57 5.66
N HIS A 289 -5.92 38.84 5.32
CA HIS A 289 -5.43 39.23 4.00
C HIS A 289 -4.09 38.59 3.64
N ARG A 290 -3.27 38.27 4.63
CA ARG A 290 -1.97 37.61 4.43
C ARG A 290 -2.16 36.15 4.05
N GLN A 291 -3.02 35.43 4.74
CA GLN A 291 -3.36 34.03 4.44
C GLN A 291 -4.07 33.91 3.09
N LYS A 292 -4.95 34.86 2.76
CA LYS A 292 -5.58 34.95 1.42
C LYS A 292 -4.54 35.13 0.31
N LYS A 293 -3.44 35.85 0.58
CA LYS A 293 -2.37 36.03 -0.39
C LYS A 293 -1.49 34.78 -0.55
N GLU A 294 -1.21 34.07 0.54
CA GLU A 294 -0.49 32.80 0.51
C GLU A 294 -1.33 31.70 -0.13
N LEU A 295 -2.61 31.61 0.22
CA LEU A 295 -3.56 30.73 -0.43
C LEU A 295 -3.78 31.09 -1.92
N SER A 296 -3.73 32.36 -2.30
CA SER A 296 -3.84 32.75 -3.72
C SER A 296 -2.63 32.32 -4.54
N LEU A 297 -1.47 32.14 -3.92
CA LEU A 297 -0.28 31.57 -4.59
C LEU A 297 -0.41 30.04 -4.75
N ILE A 298 -1.06 29.38 -3.80
CA ILE A 298 -1.47 27.98 -3.91
C ILE A 298 -2.61 27.86 -4.95
N HIS A 299 -3.54 28.78 -4.96
CA HIS A 299 -4.69 28.85 -5.87
C HIS A 299 -4.38 29.29 -7.31
N ILE A 300 -3.19 29.77 -7.63
CA ILE A 300 -2.77 29.94 -9.03
C ILE A 300 -2.67 28.60 -9.77
N SER A 301 -2.49 27.52 -9.03
CA SER A 301 -2.64 26.14 -9.55
C SER A 301 -4.08 25.58 -9.42
N GLU A 302 -4.99 26.24 -8.73
CA GLU A 302 -6.33 25.74 -8.40
C GLU A 302 -7.47 26.03 -9.40
N PRO A 303 -7.43 26.95 -10.35
CA PRO A 303 -8.42 26.94 -11.41
C PRO A 303 -8.52 25.59 -12.13
N THR A 304 -7.40 24.88 -12.18
CA THR A 304 -7.35 23.51 -12.67
C THR A 304 -8.03 22.54 -11.70
N ARG A 305 -7.82 22.72 -10.39
CA ARG A 305 -8.39 21.85 -9.33
C ARG A 305 -9.92 21.90 -9.25
N GLN A 306 -10.52 23.09 -9.33
CA GLN A 306 -11.98 23.21 -9.30
C GLN A 306 -12.66 22.79 -10.61
N ALA A 307 -11.98 22.96 -11.75
CA ALA A 307 -12.44 22.42 -13.02
C ALA A 307 -12.28 20.90 -13.10
N GLU A 308 -11.37 20.33 -12.28
CA GLU A 308 -11.10 18.91 -12.20
C GLU A 308 -12.05 18.17 -11.23
N ILE A 309 -12.70 18.88 -10.30
CA ILE A 309 -13.65 18.33 -9.32
C ILE A 309 -15.12 18.58 -9.73
N SER A 310 -15.40 19.42 -10.71
CA SER A 310 -16.72 19.68 -11.26
C SER A 310 -16.93 18.97 -12.59
#